data_fd9b8dfeecde068e379c2d448bb59fd3
#
_entry.id   fd9b8dfeecde068e379c2d448bb59fd3
#
_cell.length_a   1.000
_cell.length_b   1.000
_cell.length_c   1.000
_cell.angle_alpha   90.00
_cell.angle_beta   90.00
_cell.angle_gamma   90.00
#
_symmetry.space_group_name_H-M   'P 1'
#
loop_
_entity.id
_entity.type
_entity.pdbx_description
1 polymer ?
#
loop_
_entity_poly.entity_id
_entity_poly.type
_entity_poly.pdbx_seq_one_letter_code
_entity_poly.pdbx_strand_id
1 'polypeptide(L)'
;KLRGIFYSCNGDFSIREIKFSKVSFSLDPWGIRPLNTIATVYTDIFRNTPLLVQFMFIHFGFELGRRLQDPGLMLFDFDYLLGNSNFITDIFVVYETNPESLAYGRPIGGILEDRAYISAIFALGLNSGAYQCETIRGAIAAIPSGQMEAGRSIGLNYMQSMRLVVMPQAVRICIPPLGNEMVNLVLNSSLAMIIGYAEITRQGKLIVATTFQVFWTWGMVLISYFLI
;
A
#
# COMPACT_ATOMS: atom_id res chain seq x y z
N LYS A 1 -23.07 4.52 11.03
CA LYS A 1 -24.35 4.66 10.26
C LYS A 1 -24.21 5.87 9.36
N LEU A 2 -23.77 5.68 8.13
CA LEU A 2 -23.79 6.70 7.09
C LEU A 2 -25.15 6.60 6.39
N ARG A 3 -25.95 7.65 6.48
CA ARG A 3 -27.20 7.78 5.73
C ARG A 3 -26.87 8.35 4.36
N GLY A 4 -26.97 7.54 3.32
CA GLY A 4 -26.91 7.99 1.93
C GLY A 4 -28.31 8.25 1.40
N ILE A 5 -28.52 9.40 0.77
CA ILE A 5 -29.77 9.77 0.12
C ILE A 5 -29.64 9.36 -1.35
N PHE A 6 -30.46 8.39 -1.77
CA PHE A 6 -30.61 8.04 -3.19
C PHE A 6 -31.96 8.56 -3.69
N TYR A 7 -31.97 9.25 -4.83
CA TYR A 7 -33.18 9.59 -5.55
C TYR A 7 -33.59 8.40 -6.43
N SER A 8 -34.77 7.88 -6.18
CA SER A 8 -35.42 6.93 -7.08
C SER A 8 -36.16 7.72 -8.17
N CYS A 9 -36.11 7.26 -9.43
CA CYS A 9 -36.80 7.89 -10.55
C CYS A 9 -38.33 7.95 -10.44
N ASN A 10 -38.94 7.41 -9.38
CA ASN A 10 -40.39 7.40 -9.16
C ASN A 10 -40.86 8.36 -8.05
N GLY A 11 -40.04 9.33 -7.63
CA GLY A 11 -40.50 10.38 -6.72
C GLY A 11 -40.78 9.97 -5.27
N ASP A 12 -40.65 8.71 -4.91
CA ASP A 12 -40.82 8.24 -3.54
C ASP A 12 -39.51 8.37 -2.75
N PHE A 13 -39.59 9.17 -1.68
CA PHE A 13 -38.51 9.38 -0.74
C PHE A 13 -38.38 8.19 0.19
N SER A 14 -37.59 7.21 -0.16
CA SER A 14 -37.28 6.04 0.69
C SER A 14 -35.91 6.17 1.28
N ILE A 15 -35.80 6.40 2.59
CA ILE A 15 -34.56 6.25 3.34
C ILE A 15 -34.31 4.75 3.53
N ARG A 16 -33.66 4.13 2.57
CA ARG A 16 -33.10 2.79 2.81
C ARG A 16 -31.87 2.97 3.68
N GLU A 17 -31.91 2.42 4.88
CA GLU A 17 -30.69 2.16 5.62
C GLU A 17 -29.80 1.31 4.72
N ILE A 18 -28.70 1.89 4.25
CA ILE A 18 -27.62 1.10 3.64
C ILE A 18 -27.07 0.26 4.81
N LYS A 19 -27.68 -0.89 5.02
CA LYS A 19 -26.95 -1.97 5.66
C LYS A 19 -25.74 -2.14 4.77
N PHE A 20 -24.56 -1.72 5.23
CA PHE A 20 -23.32 -2.31 4.78
C PHE A 20 -23.49 -3.80 5.08
N SER A 21 -24.11 -4.48 4.12
CA SER A 21 -24.06 -5.90 4.06
C SER A 21 -22.55 -6.19 4.07
N LYS A 22 -22.08 -6.72 5.20
CA LYS A 22 -20.88 -7.51 5.20
C LYS A 22 -21.06 -8.45 4.00
N VAL A 23 -20.52 -8.07 2.84
CA VAL A 23 -20.26 -9.03 1.80
C VAL A 23 -19.13 -9.85 2.40
N SER A 24 -19.55 -10.71 3.33
CA SER A 24 -18.78 -11.82 3.81
C SER A 24 -18.54 -12.62 2.54
N PHE A 25 -17.39 -12.38 1.90
CA PHE A 25 -16.89 -13.30 0.91
C PHE A 25 -16.68 -14.59 1.68
N SER A 26 -17.73 -15.40 1.70
CA SER A 26 -17.71 -16.69 2.35
C SER A 26 -16.77 -17.58 1.52
N LEU A 27 -15.50 -17.54 1.86
CA LEU A 27 -14.52 -18.57 1.48
C LEU A 27 -14.75 -19.84 2.33
N ASP A 28 -16.02 -20.10 2.64
CA ASP A 28 -16.46 -21.19 3.50
C ASP A 28 -16.23 -22.64 3.00
N PRO A 29 -15.76 -22.95 1.79
CA PRO A 29 -15.35 -24.33 1.53
C PRO A 29 -14.07 -24.76 2.26
N TRP A 30 -13.29 -23.82 2.81
CA TRP A 30 -11.92 -24.11 3.30
C TRP A 30 -11.69 -23.78 4.78
N GLY A 31 -12.71 -23.35 5.52
CA GLY A 31 -12.56 -23.08 6.97
C GLY A 31 -11.61 -21.92 7.31
N ILE A 32 -11.38 -20.95 6.38
CA ILE A 32 -10.38 -19.87 6.51
C ILE A 32 -11.03 -18.61 7.14
N ARG A 33 -11.97 -18.80 8.08
CA ARG A 33 -12.60 -17.69 8.82
C ARG A 33 -11.60 -16.73 9.49
N PRO A 34 -10.52 -17.20 10.16
CA PRO A 34 -9.58 -16.28 10.81
C PRO A 34 -8.83 -15.43 9.81
N LEU A 35 -8.46 -15.96 8.64
CA LEU A 35 -7.73 -15.21 7.62
C LEU A 35 -8.59 -14.10 7.01
N ASN A 36 -9.87 -14.36 6.77
CA ASN A 36 -10.80 -13.35 6.29
C ASN A 36 -11.00 -12.22 7.32
N THR A 37 -11.08 -12.55 8.60
CA THR A 37 -11.18 -11.54 9.68
C THR A 37 -9.91 -10.68 9.74
N ILE A 38 -8.73 -11.27 9.66
CA ILE A 38 -7.46 -10.55 9.65
C ILE A 38 -7.38 -9.62 8.45
N ALA A 39 -7.73 -10.09 7.26
CA ALA A 39 -7.75 -9.27 6.05
C ALA A 39 -8.73 -8.10 6.14
N THR A 40 -9.92 -8.31 6.71
CA THR A 40 -10.91 -7.25 6.90
C THR A 40 -10.41 -6.21 7.91
N VAL A 41 -9.86 -6.65 9.04
CA VAL A 41 -9.28 -5.74 10.05
C VAL A 41 -8.14 -4.92 9.46
N TYR A 42 -7.27 -5.55 8.68
CA TYR A 42 -6.19 -4.87 7.97
C TYR A 42 -6.72 -3.78 7.03
N THR A 43 -7.66 -4.12 6.15
CA THR A 43 -8.23 -3.15 5.19
C THR A 43 -8.98 -2.03 5.90
N ASP A 44 -9.73 -2.34 6.95
CA ASP A 44 -10.48 -1.33 7.73
C ASP A 44 -9.55 -0.35 8.45
N ILE A 45 -8.46 -0.82 9.04
CA ILE A 45 -7.48 0.05 9.72
C ILE A 45 -6.82 0.98 8.72
N PHE A 46 -6.20 0.43 7.66
CA PHE A 46 -5.38 1.23 6.76
C PHE A 46 -6.19 2.15 5.83
N ARG A 47 -7.46 1.83 5.54
CA ARG A 47 -8.33 2.70 4.75
C ARG A 47 -9.03 3.79 5.56
N ASN A 48 -9.30 3.55 6.82
CA ASN A 48 -10.02 4.51 7.67
C ASN A 48 -9.09 5.43 8.48
N THR A 49 -7.77 5.22 8.41
CA THR A 49 -6.78 6.11 9.03
C THR A 49 -6.11 7.00 7.97
N PRO A 50 -5.89 8.30 8.25
CA PRO A 50 -5.20 9.18 7.33
C PRO A 50 -3.77 8.69 7.06
N LEU A 51 -3.37 8.68 5.78
CA LEU A 51 -2.03 8.22 5.38
C LEU A 51 -0.90 9.00 6.08
N LEU A 52 -1.09 10.30 6.26
CA LEU A 52 -0.14 11.14 6.99
C LEU A 52 0.12 10.63 8.42
N VAL A 53 -0.93 10.23 9.12
CA VAL A 53 -0.82 9.66 10.48
C VAL A 53 -0.08 8.33 10.44
N GLN A 54 -0.32 7.52 9.41
CA GLN A 54 0.40 6.26 9.21
C GLN A 54 1.90 6.49 9.00
N PHE A 55 2.28 7.49 8.19
CA PHE A 55 3.68 7.90 8.03
C PHE A 55 4.33 8.26 9.37
N MET A 56 3.67 9.14 10.12
CA MET A 56 4.18 9.59 11.42
C MET A 56 4.33 8.42 12.40
N PHE A 57 3.33 7.54 12.45
CA PHE A 57 3.33 6.41 13.37
C PHE A 57 4.41 5.38 13.02
N ILE A 58 4.56 5.04 11.73
CA ILE A 58 5.56 4.07 11.28
C ILE A 58 6.98 4.63 11.47
N HIS A 59 7.19 5.91 11.17
CA HIS A 59 8.51 6.51 11.25
C HIS A 59 8.93 6.83 12.69
N PHE A 60 8.09 7.53 13.44
CA PHE A 60 8.41 8.00 14.80
C PHE A 60 7.92 7.05 15.89
N GLY A 61 6.76 6.41 15.72
CA GLY A 61 6.18 5.55 16.75
C GLY A 61 6.84 4.18 16.78
N PHE A 62 6.96 3.52 15.63
CA PHE A 62 7.65 2.23 15.53
C PHE A 62 9.15 2.35 15.36
N GLU A 63 9.65 3.52 14.93
CA GLU A 63 11.05 3.67 14.52
C GLU A 63 11.49 2.57 13.53
N LEU A 64 10.60 2.21 12.60
CA LEU A 64 10.75 1.02 11.77
C LEU A 64 12.06 1.04 10.99
N GLY A 65 12.42 2.19 10.41
CA GLY A 65 13.67 2.35 9.69
C GLY A 65 14.89 2.08 10.57
N ARG A 66 14.88 2.54 11.83
CA ARG A 66 15.96 2.28 12.79
C ARG A 66 16.05 0.81 13.17
N ARG A 67 14.90 0.18 13.43
CA ARG A 67 14.87 -1.25 13.82
C ARG A 67 15.32 -2.17 12.71
N LEU A 68 14.99 -1.86 11.45
CA LEU A 68 15.43 -2.66 10.30
C LEU A 68 16.90 -2.47 9.96
N GLN A 69 17.51 -1.34 10.38
CA GLN A 69 18.94 -1.08 10.26
C GLN A 69 19.75 -1.67 11.43
N ASP A 70 19.09 -2.15 12.50
CA ASP A 70 19.79 -2.68 13.66
C ASP A 70 20.23 -4.14 13.37
N PRO A 71 21.54 -4.43 13.31
CA PRO A 71 22.03 -5.76 12.96
C PRO A 71 21.58 -6.86 13.93
N GLY A 72 21.17 -6.48 15.15
CA GLY A 72 20.61 -7.42 16.15
C GLY A 72 19.16 -7.81 15.94
N LEU A 73 18.44 -7.15 15.05
CA LEU A 73 17.01 -7.37 14.81
C LEU A 73 16.70 -7.95 13.43
N MET A 74 17.70 -8.43 12.69
CA MET A 74 17.47 -9.14 11.44
C MET A 74 16.62 -10.38 11.72
N LEU A 75 15.34 -10.29 11.39
CA LEU A 75 14.33 -11.35 11.63
C LEU A 75 14.65 -12.64 10.86
N PHE A 76 15.56 -12.56 9.91
CA PHE A 76 16.12 -13.68 9.15
C PHE A 76 17.60 -13.41 8.95
N ASP A 77 18.44 -14.18 9.62
CA ASP A 77 19.86 -14.24 9.34
C ASP A 77 20.07 -14.97 8.00
N PHE A 78 19.90 -14.23 6.91
CA PHE A 78 20.06 -14.74 5.55
C PHE A 78 21.50 -15.20 5.28
N ASP A 79 22.47 -14.66 6.01
CA ASP A 79 23.86 -15.04 5.91
C ASP A 79 24.09 -16.46 6.41
N TYR A 80 23.34 -16.89 7.43
CA TYR A 80 23.37 -18.26 7.91
C TYR A 80 22.76 -19.26 6.90
N LEU A 81 21.73 -18.84 6.16
CA LEU A 81 21.03 -19.67 5.17
C LEU A 81 21.77 -19.81 3.84
N LEU A 82 22.57 -18.79 3.45
CA LEU A 82 23.25 -18.70 2.15
C LEU A 82 24.78 -18.91 2.22
N GLY A 83 25.29 -19.36 3.38
CA GLY A 83 26.70 -19.73 3.50
C GLY A 83 27.68 -18.57 3.40
N ASN A 84 27.49 -17.56 4.22
CA ASN A 84 28.49 -16.50 4.46
C ASN A 84 28.79 -15.59 3.25
N SER A 85 27.84 -15.36 2.38
CA SER A 85 27.98 -14.33 1.35
C SER A 85 27.35 -13.04 1.80
N ASN A 86 28.14 -12.05 2.20
CA ASN A 86 27.69 -10.68 2.54
C ASN A 86 26.98 -9.96 1.37
N PHE A 87 26.88 -10.63 0.22
CA PHE A 87 26.33 -10.05 -1.01
C PHE A 87 24.89 -9.56 -0.87
N ILE A 88 24.05 -10.27 -0.11
CA ILE A 88 22.65 -9.88 0.05
C ILE A 88 22.53 -8.79 1.13
N THR A 89 23.26 -8.90 2.22
CA THR A 89 23.29 -7.88 3.27
C THR A 89 23.84 -6.56 2.74
N ASP A 90 24.89 -6.58 1.93
CA ASP A 90 25.49 -5.39 1.34
C ASP A 90 24.56 -4.68 0.33
N ILE A 91 23.63 -5.41 -0.31
CA ILE A 91 22.60 -4.78 -1.14
C ILE A 91 21.59 -4.00 -0.27
N PHE A 92 21.24 -4.52 0.89
CA PHE A 92 20.24 -3.91 1.76
C PHE A 92 20.82 -2.80 2.61
N VAL A 93 21.91 -3.04 3.32
CA VAL A 93 22.57 -2.04 4.18
C VAL A 93 24.07 -2.27 4.20
N VAL A 94 24.83 -1.25 3.80
CA VAL A 94 26.29 -1.21 3.93
C VAL A 94 26.64 -0.43 5.18
N TYR A 95 27.37 -1.06 6.11
CA TYR A 95 27.83 -0.43 7.35
C TYR A 95 29.27 0.03 7.22
N GLU A 96 29.60 1.18 7.86
CA GLU A 96 30.97 1.61 8.00
C GLU A 96 31.74 0.68 8.94
N THR A 97 32.72 -0.04 8.40
CA THR A 97 33.53 -1.03 9.11
C THR A 97 34.85 -0.49 9.64
N ASN A 98 35.22 0.76 9.28
CA ASN A 98 36.45 1.36 9.76
C ASN A 98 36.28 1.86 11.21
N PRO A 99 36.97 1.25 12.21
CA PRO A 99 36.83 1.61 13.61
C PRO A 99 37.37 3.02 13.93
N GLU A 100 38.18 3.64 13.07
CA GLU A 100 38.66 5.02 13.24
C GLU A 100 37.68 6.07 12.72
N SER A 101 36.64 5.65 11.99
CA SER A 101 35.65 6.56 11.44
C SER A 101 34.64 6.98 12.52
N LEU A 102 34.26 8.28 12.53
CA LEU A 102 33.17 8.79 13.36
C LEU A 102 31.81 8.17 12.99
N ALA A 103 31.72 7.51 11.86
CA ALA A 103 30.53 6.81 11.34
C ALA A 103 30.54 5.31 11.65
N TYR A 104 31.53 4.78 12.38
CA TYR A 104 31.66 3.36 12.69
C TYR A 104 30.32 2.74 13.16
N GLY A 105 29.92 1.65 12.51
CA GLY A 105 28.65 0.98 12.80
C GLY A 105 27.39 1.72 12.30
N ARG A 106 27.53 2.81 11.54
CA ARG A 106 26.39 3.49 10.89
C ARG A 106 26.23 2.98 9.47
N PRO A 107 24.99 2.93 8.97
CA PRO A 107 24.75 2.62 7.57
C PRO A 107 25.29 3.76 6.69
N ILE A 108 26.09 3.43 5.68
CA ILE A 108 26.71 4.35 4.73
C ILE A 108 26.26 4.12 3.29
N GLY A 109 25.47 3.09 3.04
CA GLY A 109 24.96 2.75 1.72
C GLY A 109 23.92 1.63 1.76
N GLY A 110 23.44 1.29 0.56
CA GLY A 110 22.42 0.26 0.39
C GLY A 110 20.99 0.81 0.25
N ILE A 111 20.08 -0.06 -0.13
CA ILE A 111 18.67 0.32 -0.37
C ILE A 111 17.97 0.80 0.93
N LEU A 112 18.40 0.29 2.08
CA LEU A 112 17.82 0.60 3.39
C LEU A 112 18.63 1.64 4.19
N GLU A 113 19.53 2.39 3.55
CA GLU A 113 20.32 3.44 4.22
C GLU A 113 19.43 4.54 4.81
N ASP A 114 18.47 5.03 4.03
CA ASP A 114 17.59 6.10 4.48
C ASP A 114 16.40 5.55 5.27
N ARG A 115 16.36 5.84 6.57
CA ARG A 115 15.25 5.47 7.48
C ARG A 115 13.91 6.02 7.05
N ALA A 116 13.91 7.23 6.48
CA ALA A 116 12.70 7.85 5.98
C ALA A 116 12.18 7.10 4.75
N TYR A 117 13.08 6.63 3.88
CA TYR A 117 12.74 5.81 2.72
C TYR A 117 12.06 4.51 3.12
N ILE A 118 12.64 3.77 4.06
CA ILE A 118 12.04 2.52 4.59
C ILE A 118 10.64 2.78 5.12
N SER A 119 10.51 3.79 5.99
CA SER A 119 9.22 4.13 6.59
C SER A 119 8.19 4.55 5.55
N ALA A 120 8.64 5.27 4.50
CA ALA A 120 7.80 5.69 3.39
C ALA A 120 7.27 4.48 2.59
N ILE A 121 8.14 3.54 2.22
CA ILE A 121 7.76 2.32 1.49
C ILE A 121 6.74 1.51 2.29
N PHE A 122 6.97 1.31 3.59
CA PHE A 122 6.04 0.55 4.42
C PHE A 122 4.70 1.26 4.57
N ALA A 123 4.67 2.57 4.83
CA ALA A 123 3.44 3.32 4.97
C ALA A 123 2.62 3.33 3.68
N LEU A 124 3.25 3.66 2.54
CA LEU A 124 2.61 3.66 1.23
C LEU A 124 2.17 2.25 0.83
N GLY A 125 3.03 1.26 1.02
CA GLY A 125 2.74 -0.13 0.65
C GLY A 125 1.58 -0.72 1.43
N LEU A 126 1.54 -0.52 2.75
CA LEU A 126 0.44 -1.00 3.59
C LEU A 126 -0.87 -0.26 3.27
N ASN A 127 -0.82 1.04 3.07
CA ASN A 127 -2.00 1.82 2.72
C ASN A 127 -2.53 1.45 1.33
N SER A 128 -1.69 1.50 0.29
CA SER A 128 -2.09 1.17 -1.09
C SER A 128 -2.50 -0.31 -1.21
N GLY A 129 -1.84 -1.22 -0.51
CA GLY A 129 -2.22 -2.63 -0.46
C GLY A 129 -3.64 -2.85 0.07
N ALA A 130 -4.08 -2.06 1.06
CA ALA A 130 -5.44 -2.12 1.59
C ALA A 130 -6.48 -1.64 0.55
N TYR A 131 -6.19 -0.57 -0.19
CA TYR A 131 -7.05 -0.08 -1.27
C TYR A 131 -7.10 -1.07 -2.45
N GLN A 132 -5.95 -1.62 -2.86
CA GLN A 132 -5.88 -2.61 -3.94
C GLN A 132 -6.63 -3.89 -3.57
N CYS A 133 -6.52 -4.38 -2.35
CA CYS A 133 -7.25 -5.54 -1.86
C CYS A 133 -8.75 -5.35 -2.01
N GLU A 134 -9.27 -4.18 -1.60
CA GLU A 134 -10.69 -3.86 -1.72
C GLU A 134 -11.13 -3.70 -3.18
N THR A 135 -10.29 -3.12 -4.03
CA THR A 135 -10.53 -3.01 -5.47
C THR A 135 -10.67 -4.37 -6.13
N ILE A 136 -9.75 -5.30 -5.83
CA ILE A 136 -9.80 -6.67 -6.34
C ILE A 136 -11.05 -7.39 -5.84
N ARG A 137 -11.37 -7.26 -4.56
CA ARG A 137 -12.58 -7.83 -3.97
C ARG A 137 -13.84 -7.30 -4.65
N GLY A 138 -13.90 -6.00 -4.89
CA GLY A 138 -15.01 -5.34 -5.60
C GLY A 138 -15.14 -5.81 -7.04
N ALA A 139 -14.04 -5.97 -7.76
CA ALA A 139 -14.03 -6.48 -9.13
C ALA A 139 -14.55 -7.91 -9.23
N ILE A 140 -14.18 -8.79 -8.30
CA ILE A 140 -14.69 -10.16 -8.23
C ILE A 140 -16.19 -10.16 -7.92
N ALA A 141 -16.62 -9.33 -6.97
CA ALA A 141 -18.02 -9.23 -6.57
C ALA A 141 -18.93 -8.60 -7.64
N ALA A 142 -18.37 -7.85 -8.59
CA ALA A 142 -19.10 -7.25 -9.70
C ALA A 142 -19.48 -8.29 -10.78
N ILE A 143 -18.89 -9.47 -10.77
CA ILE A 143 -19.22 -10.52 -11.73
C ILE A 143 -20.52 -11.20 -11.31
N PRO A 144 -21.51 -11.33 -12.24
CA PRO A 144 -22.78 -12.00 -11.94
C PRO A 144 -22.56 -13.44 -11.47
N SER A 145 -23.29 -13.86 -10.43
CA SER A 145 -23.22 -15.23 -9.87
C SER A 145 -23.52 -16.32 -10.91
N GLY A 146 -24.34 -16.00 -11.91
CA GLY A 146 -24.64 -16.91 -13.03
C GLY A 146 -23.42 -17.36 -13.82
N GLN A 147 -22.32 -16.59 -13.83
CA GLN A 147 -21.06 -17.01 -14.47
C GLN A 147 -20.42 -18.19 -13.74
N MET A 148 -20.45 -18.16 -12.42
CA MET A 148 -19.97 -19.26 -11.58
C MET A 148 -20.87 -20.50 -11.73
N GLU A 149 -22.20 -20.28 -11.75
CA GLU A 149 -23.20 -21.35 -11.92
C GLU A 149 -23.08 -22.02 -13.30
N ALA A 150 -22.94 -21.24 -14.36
CA ALA A 150 -22.73 -21.72 -15.71
C ALA A 150 -21.45 -22.59 -15.82
N GLY A 151 -20.34 -22.12 -15.22
CA GLY A 151 -19.12 -22.92 -15.17
C GLY A 151 -19.31 -24.26 -14.47
N ARG A 152 -20.05 -24.28 -13.37
CA ARG A 152 -20.34 -25.52 -12.62
C ARG A 152 -21.31 -26.46 -13.40
N SER A 153 -22.24 -25.90 -14.15
CA SER A 153 -23.19 -26.69 -14.96
C SER A 153 -22.54 -27.49 -16.08
N ILE A 154 -21.38 -27.01 -16.58
CA ILE A 154 -20.57 -27.75 -17.57
C ILE A 154 -19.54 -28.69 -16.94
N GLY A 155 -19.63 -28.92 -15.62
CA GLY A 155 -18.79 -29.89 -14.90
C GLY A 155 -17.50 -29.35 -14.30
N LEU A 156 -17.26 -28.02 -14.34
CA LEU A 156 -16.10 -27.44 -13.69
C LEU A 156 -16.30 -27.43 -12.15
N ASN A 157 -15.25 -27.76 -11.42
CA ASN A 157 -15.27 -27.56 -9.97
C ASN A 157 -15.16 -26.06 -9.62
N TYR A 158 -15.38 -25.71 -8.34
CA TYR A 158 -15.35 -24.31 -7.89
C TYR A 158 -14.05 -23.58 -8.27
N MET A 159 -12.89 -24.22 -8.05
CA MET A 159 -11.59 -23.62 -8.32
C MET A 159 -11.35 -23.44 -9.83
N GLN A 160 -11.79 -24.40 -10.64
CA GLN A 160 -11.70 -24.30 -12.10
C GLN A 160 -12.62 -23.20 -12.64
N SER A 161 -13.86 -23.11 -12.15
CA SER A 161 -14.80 -22.03 -12.51
C SER A 161 -14.27 -20.65 -12.09
N MET A 162 -13.68 -20.54 -10.89
CA MET A 162 -13.05 -19.31 -10.44
C MET A 162 -11.90 -18.92 -11.36
N ARG A 163 -10.97 -19.84 -11.66
CA ARG A 163 -9.77 -19.54 -12.43
C ARG A 163 -10.02 -19.31 -13.91
N LEU A 164 -10.93 -20.10 -14.54
CA LEU A 164 -11.13 -20.08 -15.98
C LEU A 164 -12.25 -19.13 -16.43
N VAL A 165 -13.24 -18.87 -15.56
CA VAL A 165 -14.42 -18.06 -15.91
C VAL A 165 -14.40 -16.72 -15.19
N VAL A 166 -14.31 -16.71 -13.86
CA VAL A 166 -14.46 -15.50 -13.03
C VAL A 166 -13.21 -14.64 -13.10
N MET A 167 -12.02 -15.20 -12.82
CA MET A 167 -10.78 -14.41 -12.71
C MET A 167 -10.42 -13.63 -13.98
N PRO A 168 -10.53 -14.17 -15.21
CA PRO A 168 -10.22 -13.40 -16.41
C PRO A 168 -11.13 -12.18 -16.59
N GLN A 169 -12.39 -12.29 -16.17
CA GLN A 169 -13.34 -11.19 -16.20
C GLN A 169 -13.02 -10.17 -15.09
N ALA A 170 -12.75 -10.63 -13.86
CA ALA A 170 -12.39 -9.79 -12.72
C ALA A 170 -11.15 -8.94 -13.00
N VAL A 171 -10.11 -9.51 -13.62
CA VAL A 171 -8.88 -8.79 -13.99
C VAL A 171 -9.20 -7.61 -14.91
N ARG A 172 -10.03 -7.80 -15.91
CA ARG A 172 -10.42 -6.72 -16.83
C ARG A 172 -11.16 -5.58 -16.13
N ILE A 173 -12.01 -5.90 -15.16
CA ILE A 173 -12.74 -4.90 -14.35
C ILE A 173 -11.78 -4.20 -13.39
N CYS A 174 -10.77 -4.90 -12.88
CA CYS A 174 -9.83 -4.41 -11.89
C CYS A 174 -8.76 -3.45 -12.46
N ILE A 175 -8.35 -3.61 -13.73
CA ILE A 175 -7.26 -2.83 -14.34
C ILE A 175 -7.50 -1.32 -14.25
N PRO A 176 -8.66 -0.73 -14.62
CA PRO A 176 -8.84 0.72 -14.55
C PRO A 176 -8.74 1.30 -13.13
N PRO A 177 -9.39 0.73 -12.10
CA PRO A 177 -9.24 1.22 -10.73
C PRO A 177 -7.82 1.06 -10.18
N LEU A 178 -7.10 -0.03 -10.53
CA LEU A 178 -5.70 -0.22 -10.14
C LEU A 178 -4.79 0.82 -10.80
N GLY A 179 -5.06 1.21 -12.05
CA GLY A 179 -4.35 2.30 -12.70
C GLY A 179 -4.51 3.63 -11.94
N ASN A 180 -5.73 3.96 -11.51
CA ASN A 180 -5.97 5.15 -10.69
C ASN A 180 -5.23 5.06 -9.34
N GLU A 181 -5.15 3.88 -8.73
CA GLU A 181 -4.43 3.68 -7.48
C GLU A 181 -2.92 3.87 -7.64
N MET A 182 -2.34 3.48 -8.78
CA MET A 182 -0.94 3.77 -9.10
C MET A 182 -0.66 5.28 -9.15
N VAL A 183 -1.54 6.05 -9.80
CA VAL A 183 -1.43 7.52 -9.83
C VAL A 183 -1.55 8.10 -8.41
N ASN A 184 -2.53 7.65 -7.63
CA ASN A 184 -2.70 8.07 -6.24
C ASN A 184 -1.46 7.77 -5.39
N LEU A 185 -0.81 6.64 -5.61
CA LEU A 185 0.41 6.25 -4.89
C LEU A 185 1.55 7.24 -5.17
N VAL A 186 1.73 7.65 -6.42
CA VAL A 186 2.72 8.67 -6.80
C VAL A 186 2.40 10.02 -6.14
N LEU A 187 1.14 10.47 -6.19
CA LEU A 187 0.72 11.73 -5.57
C LEU A 187 0.89 11.69 -4.04
N ASN A 188 0.53 10.58 -3.42
CA ASN A 188 0.64 10.36 -1.97
C ASN A 188 2.10 10.25 -1.49
N SER A 189 3.04 9.91 -2.38
CA SER A 189 4.47 9.89 -2.03
C SER A 189 4.98 11.27 -1.60
N SER A 190 4.33 12.36 -2.04
CA SER A 190 4.63 13.73 -1.60
C SER A 190 4.52 13.95 -0.08
N LEU A 191 3.67 13.15 0.59
CA LEU A 191 3.51 13.19 2.04
C LEU A 191 4.75 12.69 2.80
N ALA A 192 5.63 11.92 2.14
CA ALA A 192 6.88 11.45 2.73
C ALA A 192 7.85 12.60 3.08
N MET A 193 7.64 13.80 2.53
CA MET A 193 8.32 15.02 2.94
C MET A 193 8.29 15.24 4.45
N ILE A 194 7.18 14.86 5.11
CA ILE A 194 6.97 15.13 6.55
C ILE A 194 7.92 14.32 7.44
N ILE A 195 8.23 13.09 7.01
CA ILE A 195 9.18 12.22 7.72
C ILE A 195 10.64 12.48 7.30
N GLY A 196 10.87 13.49 6.45
CA GLY A 196 12.20 13.90 6.03
C GLY A 196 12.74 13.18 4.79
N TYR A 197 11.93 12.40 4.08
CA TYR A 197 12.36 11.79 2.83
C TYR A 197 12.60 12.84 1.73
N ALA A 198 13.68 12.68 0.96
CA ALA A 198 14.10 13.63 -0.07
C ALA A 198 13.34 13.38 -1.38
N GLU A 199 12.11 13.87 -1.45
CA GLU A 199 11.25 13.82 -2.63
C GLU A 199 11.04 15.24 -3.24
N ILE A 200 10.34 15.33 -4.37
CA ILE A 200 10.21 16.57 -5.15
C ILE A 200 9.67 17.73 -4.31
N THR A 201 8.63 17.50 -3.50
CA THR A 201 8.01 18.55 -2.68
C THR A 201 8.95 19.05 -1.58
N ARG A 202 9.72 18.15 -0.96
CA ARG A 202 10.74 18.53 0.01
C ARG A 202 11.85 19.34 -0.63
N GLN A 203 12.33 18.96 -1.80
CA GLN A 203 13.34 19.72 -2.53
C GLN A 203 12.81 21.12 -2.90
N GLY A 204 11.56 21.20 -3.37
CA GLY A 204 10.89 22.49 -3.59
C GLY A 204 10.89 23.37 -2.33
N LYS A 205 10.54 22.80 -1.17
CA LYS A 205 10.56 23.52 0.11
C LYS A 205 11.95 24.04 0.48
N LEU A 206 13.00 23.24 0.26
CA LEU A 206 14.38 23.67 0.51
C LEU A 206 14.82 24.80 -0.42
N ILE A 207 14.47 24.72 -1.71
CA ILE A 207 14.75 25.79 -2.68
C ILE A 207 14.04 27.08 -2.27
N VAL A 208 12.76 27.02 -1.89
CA VAL A 208 12.03 28.19 -1.39
C VAL A 208 12.72 28.78 -0.16
N ALA A 209 13.19 27.97 0.77
CA ALA A 209 13.85 28.41 1.98
C ALA A 209 15.18 29.16 1.71
N THR A 210 15.87 28.83 0.61
CA THR A 210 17.16 29.44 0.24
C THR A 210 17.01 30.60 -0.72
N THR A 211 16.04 30.54 -1.68
CA THR A 211 15.91 31.50 -2.77
C THR A 211 14.76 32.49 -2.58
N PHE A 212 13.82 32.20 -1.67
CA PHE A 212 12.56 32.95 -1.45
C PHE A 212 11.65 33.05 -2.69
N GLN A 213 11.92 32.29 -3.73
CA GLN A 213 11.14 32.26 -4.97
C GLN A 213 9.96 31.29 -4.90
N VAL A 214 8.95 31.65 -4.12
CA VAL A 214 7.79 30.78 -3.81
C VAL A 214 7.02 30.38 -5.06
N PHE A 215 6.61 31.35 -5.87
CA PHE A 215 5.72 31.12 -7.02
C PHE A 215 6.35 30.21 -8.08
N TRP A 216 7.57 30.51 -8.49
CA TRP A 216 8.28 29.73 -9.52
C TRP A 216 8.58 28.31 -9.06
N THR A 217 9.02 28.14 -7.83
CA THR A 217 9.38 26.83 -7.29
C THR A 217 8.17 25.91 -7.19
N TRP A 218 7.06 26.41 -6.60
CA TRP A 218 5.84 25.59 -6.52
C TRP A 218 5.19 25.36 -7.88
N GLY A 219 5.31 26.28 -8.82
CA GLY A 219 4.90 26.09 -10.20
C GLY A 219 5.66 24.94 -10.87
N MET A 220 6.99 24.85 -10.67
CA MET A 220 7.80 23.74 -11.19
C MET A 220 7.46 22.42 -10.54
N VAL A 221 7.23 22.39 -9.22
CA VAL A 221 6.80 21.18 -8.50
C VAL A 221 5.45 20.68 -9.05
N LEU A 222 4.48 21.59 -9.25
CA LEU A 222 3.18 21.25 -9.81
C LEU A 222 3.30 20.66 -11.22
N ILE A 223 4.08 21.30 -12.09
CA ILE A 223 4.33 20.80 -13.45
C ILE A 223 5.00 19.42 -13.40
N SER A 224 5.96 19.21 -12.50
CA SER A 224 6.63 17.92 -12.36
C SER A 224 5.65 16.80 -12.01
N TYR A 225 4.73 17.01 -11.04
CA TYR A 225 3.70 16.02 -10.71
C TYR A 225 2.66 15.83 -11.82
N PHE A 226 2.38 16.88 -12.60
CA PHE A 226 1.46 16.78 -13.73
C PHE A 226 2.04 15.94 -14.89
N LEU A 227 3.36 15.95 -15.08
CA LEU A 227 4.04 15.22 -16.15
C LEU A 227 4.32 13.74 -15.81
N ILE A 228 4.27 13.37 -14.53
CA ILE A 228 4.43 11.98 -14.05
C ILE A 228 3.12 11.21 -14.18
#